data_03fbe56c83107b9a6a5ae5860e055249
#
_entry.id   03fbe56c83107b9a6a5ae5860e055249
#
_cell.length_a   1.000
_cell.length_b   1.000
_cell.length_c   1.000
_cell.angle_alpha   90.00
_cell.angle_beta   90.00
_cell.angle_gamma   90.00
#
_symmetry.space_group_name_H-M   'P 1'
#
loop_
_entity.id
_entity.type
_entity.pdbx_description
1 polymer ?
#
loop_
_entity_poly.entity_id
_entity_poly.type
_entity_poly.pdbx_seq_one_letter_code
_entity_poly.pdbx_strand_id
1 'polypeptide(L)'
;KEGLFRSIATDICAYDHHYNIKTANGDDVAVWVPEGGTIPIADGMADFSDITLQSHKLAVFLKLEEAFIKDATFNIEDYLVSRLAKNFGRAEDNGFINGTGADMPTGILAADGGAEVGVTAFAITYEDVVKLFFSVKPEYRKNGVWLMNDETALTLRTLKDDGGNYIWNHANDTILGKKVCISEFMPSAESGSKPIA
;
A
#
# COMPACT_ATOMS: atom_id res chain seq x y z
N LYS A 1 6.43 5.28 14.83
CA LYS A 1 6.39 4.51 13.57
C LYS A 1 7.19 5.29 12.53
N GLU A 2 8.29 4.72 12.07
CA GLU A 2 9.22 5.41 11.15
C GLU A 2 8.91 5.15 9.66
N GLY A 3 8.09 4.13 9.33
CA GLY A 3 7.73 3.77 7.96
C GLY A 3 6.47 4.49 7.47
N LEU A 4 6.47 4.92 6.19
CA LEU A 4 5.31 5.52 5.53
C LEU A 4 4.16 4.52 5.46
N PHE A 5 4.45 3.30 5.01
CA PHE A 5 3.44 2.26 4.81
C PHE A 5 2.70 1.90 6.10
N ARG A 6 3.43 1.81 7.22
CA ARG A 6 2.82 1.57 8.55
C ARG A 6 1.91 2.70 9.02
N SER A 7 2.03 3.90 8.48
CA SER A 7 1.14 5.01 8.82
C SER A 7 -0.23 4.94 8.13
N ILE A 8 -0.31 4.23 7.00
CA ILE A 8 -1.52 4.11 6.17
C ILE A 8 -2.15 2.71 6.24
N ALA A 9 -1.37 1.69 6.59
CA ALA A 9 -1.85 0.32 6.69
C ALA A 9 -2.56 0.03 8.02
N THR A 10 -3.40 -1.00 8.02
CA THR A 10 -4.02 -1.53 9.23
C THR A 10 -3.07 -2.53 9.90
N ASP A 11 -2.69 -2.28 11.14
CA ASP A 11 -1.87 -3.20 11.92
C ASP A 11 -2.75 -4.30 12.54
N ILE A 12 -2.42 -5.56 12.26
CA ILE A 12 -3.05 -6.74 12.86
C ILE A 12 -2.03 -7.41 13.77
N CYS A 13 -2.33 -7.50 15.07
CA CYS A 13 -1.48 -8.19 16.03
C CYS A 13 -1.75 -9.69 15.97
N ALA A 14 -0.77 -10.47 15.53
CA ALA A 14 -0.79 -11.93 15.58
C ALA A 14 0.03 -12.43 16.77
N TYR A 15 -0.47 -13.47 17.44
CA TYR A 15 0.21 -14.10 18.60
C TYR A 15 1.09 -15.27 18.19
N ASP A 16 1.02 -15.71 16.93
CA ASP A 16 1.77 -16.85 16.40
C ASP A 16 2.42 -16.49 15.05
N HIS A 17 3.34 -17.36 14.57
CA HIS A 17 4.06 -17.16 13.30
C HIS A 17 3.16 -17.26 12.06
N HIS A 18 2.00 -17.87 12.19
CA HIS A 18 0.99 -17.99 11.15
C HIS A 18 -0.34 -17.42 11.65
N TYR A 19 -0.94 -16.55 10.85
CA TYR A 19 -2.25 -16.00 11.14
C TYR A 19 -3.17 -16.24 9.95
N ASN A 20 -4.23 -17.01 10.15
CA ASN A 20 -5.22 -17.29 9.12
C ASN A 20 -6.36 -16.28 9.22
N ILE A 21 -6.52 -15.47 8.19
CA ILE A 21 -7.67 -14.58 8.05
C ILE A 21 -8.70 -15.28 7.19
N LYS A 22 -9.90 -15.43 7.73
CA LYS A 22 -11.05 -15.88 6.95
C LYS A 22 -11.63 -14.69 6.19
N THR A 23 -11.62 -14.76 4.89
CA THR A 23 -12.24 -13.77 4.02
C THR A 23 -13.52 -14.35 3.45
N ALA A 24 -14.62 -13.61 3.53
CA ALA A 24 -15.87 -13.96 2.85
C ALA A 24 -15.86 -13.29 1.46
N ASN A 25 -15.92 -14.08 0.42
CA ASN A 25 -15.96 -13.62 -0.97
C ASN A 25 -17.39 -13.52 -1.51
N GLY A 26 -18.38 -13.94 -0.73
CA GLY A 26 -19.78 -13.96 -1.14
C GLY A 26 -20.52 -12.67 -0.79
N ASP A 27 -21.22 -12.14 -1.75
CA ASP A 27 -22.25 -11.14 -1.52
C ASP A 27 -23.54 -11.91 -1.16
N ASP A 28 -23.83 -12.07 0.13
CA ASP A 28 -25.12 -12.55 0.59
C ASP A 28 -26.20 -11.51 0.20
N VAL A 29 -26.76 -11.70 -0.98
CA VAL A 29 -27.76 -10.78 -1.54
C VAL A 29 -29.13 -11.06 -0.94
N ALA A 30 -29.66 -10.10 -0.20
CA ALA A 30 -31.07 -10.16 0.21
C ALA A 30 -31.97 -10.10 -1.03
N VAL A 31 -32.88 -11.05 -1.15
CA VAL A 31 -33.79 -11.18 -2.29
C VAL A 31 -35.21 -10.80 -1.87
N TRP A 32 -35.88 -9.98 -2.68
CA TRP A 32 -37.30 -9.71 -2.51
C TRP A 32 -38.11 -10.94 -2.91
N VAL A 33 -38.87 -11.50 -1.96
CA VAL A 33 -39.71 -12.69 -2.18
C VAL A 33 -41.15 -12.25 -2.18
N PRO A 34 -41.96 -12.62 -3.21
CA PRO A 34 -43.38 -12.34 -3.21
C PRO A 34 -44.11 -13.14 -2.12
N GLU A 35 -45.30 -12.70 -1.74
CA GLU A 35 -46.10 -13.39 -0.74
C GLU A 35 -46.38 -14.85 -1.18
N GLY A 36 -46.04 -15.83 -0.31
CA GLY A 36 -46.10 -17.25 -0.64
C GLY A 36 -44.96 -17.81 -1.47
N GLY A 37 -43.97 -17.01 -1.83
CA GLY A 37 -42.78 -17.44 -2.55
C GLY A 37 -41.79 -18.23 -1.70
N THR A 38 -40.94 -19.04 -2.33
CA THR A 38 -39.88 -19.82 -1.66
C THR A 38 -38.70 -18.90 -1.39
N ILE A 39 -38.23 -18.85 -0.14
CA ILE A 39 -37.01 -18.13 0.24
C ILE A 39 -35.81 -18.94 -0.24
N PRO A 40 -34.90 -18.40 -1.10
CA PRO A 40 -33.69 -19.09 -1.49
C PRO A 40 -32.77 -19.27 -0.26
N ILE A 41 -32.23 -20.46 -0.12
CA ILE A 41 -31.25 -20.78 0.95
C ILE A 41 -29.87 -20.60 0.32
N ALA A 42 -29.10 -19.65 0.84
CA ALA A 42 -27.68 -19.49 0.50
C ALA A 42 -26.81 -20.30 1.48
N ASP A 43 -25.76 -20.93 0.97
CA ASP A 43 -24.77 -21.60 1.81
C ASP A 43 -23.70 -20.59 2.25
N GLY A 44 -23.92 -19.94 3.38
CA GLY A 44 -22.99 -18.94 3.93
C GLY A 44 -21.62 -19.49 4.34
N MET A 45 -21.37 -20.80 4.23
CA MET A 45 -20.05 -21.41 4.51
C MET A 45 -19.21 -21.60 3.24
N ALA A 46 -19.83 -21.64 2.06
CA ALA A 46 -19.12 -21.90 0.79
C ALA A 46 -18.24 -20.73 0.33
N ASP A 47 -18.47 -19.54 0.86
CA ASP A 47 -17.82 -18.28 0.42
C ASP A 47 -16.59 -17.90 1.24
N PHE A 48 -16.22 -18.69 2.27
CA PHE A 48 -15.04 -18.41 3.07
C PHE A 48 -13.78 -18.99 2.44
N SER A 49 -12.78 -18.13 2.24
CA SER A 49 -11.42 -18.54 1.89
C SER A 49 -10.45 -18.16 3.03
N ASP A 50 -9.43 -18.98 3.21
CA ASP A 50 -8.39 -18.74 4.21
C ASP A 50 -7.17 -18.07 3.56
N ILE A 51 -6.82 -16.89 4.05
CA ILE A 51 -5.57 -16.22 3.70
C ILE A 51 -4.60 -16.43 4.86
N THR A 52 -3.51 -17.15 4.61
CA THR A 52 -2.46 -17.38 5.60
C THR A 52 -1.42 -16.28 5.52
N LEU A 53 -1.29 -15.50 6.59
CA LEU A 53 -0.21 -14.55 6.75
C LEU A 53 0.99 -15.24 7.42
N GLN A 54 2.18 -14.99 6.86
CA GLN A 54 3.45 -15.50 7.38
C GLN A 54 4.31 -14.37 7.92
N SER A 55 5.06 -14.62 8.99
CA SER A 55 6.03 -13.65 9.51
C SER A 55 7.36 -13.77 8.80
N HIS A 56 7.93 -12.63 8.43
CA HIS A 56 9.27 -12.53 7.85
C HIS A 56 10.22 -11.87 8.84
N LYS A 57 11.47 -12.31 8.87
CA LYS A 57 12.49 -11.80 9.78
C LYS A 57 13.29 -10.68 9.09
N LEU A 58 13.24 -9.49 9.65
CA LEU A 58 14.10 -8.38 9.28
C LEU A 58 15.16 -8.19 10.37
N ALA A 59 16.45 -8.22 10.00
CA ALA A 59 17.54 -8.10 10.95
C ALA A 59 18.67 -7.21 10.41
N VAL A 60 19.36 -6.53 11.32
CA VAL A 60 20.55 -5.74 11.02
C VAL A 60 21.63 -6.04 12.07
N PHE A 61 22.85 -6.10 11.64
CA PHE A 61 24.01 -6.26 12.52
C PHE A 61 24.96 -5.06 12.33
N LEU A 62 25.27 -4.36 13.42
CA LEU A 62 26.21 -3.24 13.42
C LEU A 62 27.45 -3.64 14.21
N LYS A 63 28.63 -3.47 13.59
CA LYS A 63 29.93 -3.59 14.27
C LYS A 63 30.48 -2.19 14.51
N LEU A 64 30.81 -1.89 15.75
CA LEU A 64 31.44 -0.65 16.16
C LEU A 64 32.84 -0.94 16.72
N GLU A 65 33.78 -0.05 16.44
CA GLU A 65 35.10 -0.10 17.02
C GLU A 65 35.10 0.63 18.38
N GLU A 66 35.82 0.06 19.37
CA GLU A 66 35.85 0.61 20.72
C GLU A 66 36.46 2.02 20.75
N ALA A 67 37.43 2.29 19.88
CA ALA A 67 38.03 3.62 19.74
C ALA A 67 36.98 4.67 19.36
N PHE A 68 36.10 4.35 18.41
CA PHE A 68 35.01 5.25 17.98
C PHE A 68 34.04 5.57 19.11
N ILE A 69 33.74 4.57 19.96
CA ILE A 69 32.84 4.75 21.10
C ILE A 69 33.46 5.70 22.15
N LYS A 70 34.79 5.57 22.39
CA LYS A 70 35.50 6.39 23.37
C LYS A 70 35.71 7.85 22.94
N ASP A 71 35.90 8.07 21.64
CA ASP A 71 36.21 9.38 21.07
C ASP A 71 34.97 10.20 20.72
N ALA A 72 33.78 9.62 20.82
CA ALA A 72 32.54 10.32 20.45
C ALA A 72 32.15 11.37 21.48
N THR A 73 31.92 12.58 20.99
CA THR A 73 31.47 13.74 21.78
C THR A 73 29.95 13.84 21.91
N PHE A 74 29.23 12.88 21.38
CA PHE A 74 27.76 12.82 21.36
C PHE A 74 27.25 11.47 21.88
N ASN A 75 25.97 11.40 22.23
CA ASN A 75 25.34 10.16 22.67
C ASN A 75 25.19 9.18 21.48
N ILE A 76 26.12 8.22 21.40
CA ILE A 76 26.15 7.20 20.33
C ILE A 76 24.91 6.31 20.39
N GLU A 77 24.42 5.96 21.57
CA GLU A 77 23.29 5.05 21.72
C GLU A 77 22.03 5.64 21.08
N ASP A 78 21.68 6.88 21.41
CA ASP A 78 20.52 7.57 20.85
C ASP A 78 20.65 7.75 19.33
N TYR A 79 21.85 8.08 18.86
CA TYR A 79 22.13 8.18 17.43
C TYR A 79 21.92 6.86 16.71
N LEU A 80 22.44 5.76 17.26
CA LEU A 80 22.29 4.43 16.67
C LEU A 80 20.85 3.93 16.69
N VAL A 81 20.14 4.14 17.80
CA VAL A 81 18.71 3.78 17.90
C VAL A 81 17.90 4.51 16.83
N SER A 82 18.10 5.82 16.68
CA SER A 82 17.40 6.62 15.67
C SER A 82 17.74 6.18 14.25
N ARG A 83 19.03 5.91 13.99
CA ARG A 83 19.50 5.43 12.69
C ARG A 83 18.93 4.03 12.35
N LEU A 84 18.92 3.12 13.33
CA LEU A 84 18.34 1.80 13.16
C LEU A 84 16.84 1.85 12.90
N ALA A 85 16.12 2.63 13.69
CA ALA A 85 14.67 2.81 13.51
C ALA A 85 14.34 3.29 12.09
N LYS A 86 15.09 4.28 11.58
CA LYS A 86 14.94 4.77 10.21
C LYS A 86 15.26 3.70 9.16
N ASN A 87 16.35 2.94 9.36
CA ASN A 87 16.75 1.88 8.42
C ASN A 87 15.71 0.75 8.39
N PHE A 88 15.16 0.35 9.54
CA PHE A 88 14.08 -0.62 9.62
C PHE A 88 12.83 -0.12 8.90
N GLY A 89 12.40 1.13 9.15
CA GLY A 89 11.25 1.71 8.48
C GLY A 89 11.40 1.73 6.95
N ARG A 90 12.59 2.10 6.44
CA ARG A 90 12.87 2.07 5.00
C ARG A 90 12.88 0.65 4.42
N ALA A 91 13.48 -0.31 5.12
CA ALA A 91 13.50 -1.69 4.68
C ALA A 91 12.09 -2.32 4.67
N GLU A 92 11.26 -2.01 5.67
CA GLU A 92 9.85 -2.40 5.71
C GLU A 92 9.07 -1.77 4.55
N ASP A 93 9.19 -0.46 4.32
CA ASP A 93 8.51 0.23 3.22
C ASP A 93 8.88 -0.38 1.85
N ASN A 94 10.17 -0.68 1.63
CA ASN A 94 10.60 -1.37 0.42
C ASN A 94 10.00 -2.78 0.32
N GLY A 95 10.00 -3.55 1.41
CA GLY A 95 9.43 -4.90 1.44
C GLY A 95 7.93 -4.90 1.17
N PHE A 96 7.18 -3.95 1.71
CA PHE A 96 5.73 -3.84 1.48
C PHE A 96 5.37 -3.34 0.08
N ILE A 97 6.25 -2.61 -0.59
CA ILE A 97 6.02 -2.14 -1.96
C ILE A 97 6.52 -3.15 -2.99
N ASN A 98 7.80 -3.58 -2.88
CA ASN A 98 8.48 -4.35 -3.91
C ASN A 98 8.75 -5.82 -3.53
N GLY A 99 8.30 -6.27 -2.36
CA GLY A 99 8.59 -7.62 -1.87
C GLY A 99 8.07 -8.72 -2.78
N THR A 100 8.83 -9.80 -2.87
CA THR A 100 8.54 -10.92 -3.78
C THR A 100 7.70 -12.03 -3.16
N GLY A 101 7.49 -12.02 -1.83
CA GLY A 101 6.77 -13.07 -1.11
C GLY A 101 7.59 -14.31 -0.77
N ALA A 102 8.88 -14.39 -1.15
CA ALA A 102 9.75 -15.53 -0.84
C ALA A 102 10.42 -15.37 0.55
N ASP A 103 11.48 -14.53 0.62
CA ASP A 103 12.20 -14.27 1.87
C ASP A 103 11.74 -12.98 2.55
N MET A 104 10.86 -12.23 1.92
CA MET A 104 10.28 -10.97 2.36
C MET A 104 8.77 -10.97 2.11
N PRO A 105 7.99 -10.07 2.74
CA PRO A 105 6.54 -10.03 2.52
C PRO A 105 6.20 -9.79 1.05
N THR A 106 5.02 -10.22 0.63
CA THR A 106 4.51 -9.92 -0.71
C THR A 106 4.17 -8.43 -0.79
N GLY A 107 4.85 -7.72 -1.69
CA GLY A 107 4.65 -6.30 -1.91
C GLY A 107 3.40 -6.01 -2.77
N ILE A 108 2.89 -4.78 -2.66
CA ILE A 108 1.73 -4.36 -3.46
C ILE A 108 1.98 -4.38 -4.98
N LEU A 109 3.24 -4.23 -5.40
CA LEU A 109 3.64 -4.27 -6.82
C LEU A 109 3.98 -5.67 -7.33
N ALA A 110 3.99 -6.69 -6.45
CA ALA A 110 4.27 -8.07 -6.84
C ALA A 110 3.37 -8.53 -7.99
N ALA A 111 3.91 -9.40 -8.86
CA ALA A 111 3.15 -9.98 -9.96
C ALA A 111 2.10 -10.97 -9.45
N ASP A 112 2.50 -11.79 -8.46
CA ASP A 112 1.64 -12.77 -7.81
C ASP A 112 1.30 -12.30 -6.40
N GLY A 113 0.00 -12.23 -6.09
CA GLY A 113 -0.50 -11.82 -4.77
C GLY A 113 -0.37 -10.33 -4.45
N GLY A 114 0.11 -9.50 -5.37
CA GLY A 114 0.12 -8.05 -5.26
C GLY A 114 -1.22 -7.41 -5.59
N ALA A 115 -1.25 -6.07 -5.66
CA ALA A 115 -2.45 -5.33 -6.02
C ALA A 115 -2.84 -5.54 -7.49
N GLU A 116 -4.15 -5.58 -7.76
CA GLU A 116 -4.70 -5.66 -9.10
C GLU A 116 -4.35 -4.40 -9.91
N VAL A 117 -4.14 -4.59 -11.22
CA VAL A 117 -3.87 -3.50 -12.17
C VAL A 117 -5.20 -2.93 -12.65
N GLY A 118 -5.56 -1.75 -12.16
CA GLY A 118 -6.82 -1.09 -12.52
C GLY A 118 -6.80 -0.42 -13.89
N VAL A 119 -5.64 0.08 -14.35
CA VAL A 119 -5.47 0.78 -15.63
C VAL A 119 -4.11 0.46 -16.23
N THR A 120 -4.04 0.33 -17.56
CA THR A 120 -2.78 0.24 -18.30
C THR A 120 -2.76 1.34 -19.37
N ALA A 121 -1.72 2.18 -19.33
CA ALA A 121 -1.55 3.30 -20.26
C ALA A 121 -0.06 3.49 -20.63
N PHE A 122 0.20 4.12 -21.80
CA PHE A 122 1.56 4.49 -22.21
C PHE A 122 2.07 5.77 -21.54
N ALA A 123 1.15 6.69 -21.26
CA ALA A 123 1.43 7.95 -20.58
C ALA A 123 0.29 8.23 -19.61
N ILE A 124 0.61 8.88 -18.51
CA ILE A 124 -0.39 9.21 -17.48
C ILE A 124 -1.22 10.39 -17.99
N THR A 125 -2.50 10.15 -18.22
CA THR A 125 -3.49 11.18 -18.58
C THR A 125 -4.47 11.43 -17.43
N TYR A 126 -5.22 12.52 -17.51
CA TYR A 126 -6.30 12.79 -16.55
C TYR A 126 -7.33 11.67 -16.50
N GLU A 127 -7.74 11.17 -17.68
CA GLU A 127 -8.68 10.06 -17.77
C GLU A 127 -8.18 8.80 -17.07
N ASP A 128 -6.89 8.48 -17.19
CA ASP A 128 -6.31 7.28 -16.59
C ASP A 128 -6.33 7.37 -15.05
N VAL A 129 -6.04 8.54 -14.50
CA VAL A 129 -6.15 8.80 -13.06
C VAL A 129 -7.59 8.64 -12.59
N VAL A 130 -8.56 9.17 -13.34
CA VAL A 130 -9.99 9.01 -13.04
C VAL A 130 -10.41 7.54 -13.14
N LYS A 131 -10.01 6.84 -14.20
CA LYS A 131 -10.31 5.41 -14.37
C LYS A 131 -9.73 4.57 -13.23
N LEU A 132 -8.48 4.83 -12.85
CA LEU A 132 -7.84 4.15 -11.71
C LEU A 132 -8.60 4.42 -10.40
N PHE A 133 -9.03 5.65 -10.15
CA PHE A 133 -9.83 5.99 -8.99
C PHE A 133 -11.15 5.19 -8.95
N PHE A 134 -11.81 5.04 -10.08
CA PHE A 134 -13.10 4.36 -10.17
C PHE A 134 -12.97 2.83 -10.31
N SER A 135 -11.78 2.28 -10.57
CA SER A 135 -11.56 0.82 -10.57
C SER A 135 -11.72 0.22 -9.16
N VAL A 136 -11.45 1.01 -8.12
CA VAL A 136 -11.62 0.59 -6.72
C VAL A 136 -13.12 0.70 -6.34
N LYS A 137 -13.66 -0.33 -5.69
CA LYS A 137 -15.06 -0.33 -5.19
C LYS A 137 -15.31 0.85 -4.24
N PRO A 138 -16.53 1.45 -4.23
CA PRO A 138 -16.83 2.65 -3.44
C PRO A 138 -16.56 2.51 -1.94
N GLU A 139 -16.81 1.34 -1.38
CA GLU A 139 -16.61 1.04 0.05
C GLU A 139 -15.14 1.14 0.46
N TYR A 140 -14.20 0.65 -0.37
CA TYR A 140 -12.75 0.74 -0.13
C TYR A 140 -12.18 2.11 -0.50
N ARG A 141 -12.70 2.73 -1.55
CA ARG A 141 -12.29 4.06 -2.01
C ARG A 141 -12.40 5.14 -0.95
N LYS A 142 -13.32 4.98 0.03
CA LYS A 142 -13.54 5.95 1.11
C LYS A 142 -12.25 6.25 1.89
N ASN A 143 -11.44 5.24 2.18
CA ASN A 143 -10.20 5.34 2.96
C ASN A 143 -8.94 5.24 2.08
N GLY A 144 -9.09 5.21 0.76
CA GLY A 144 -7.97 5.13 -0.17
C GLY A 144 -7.05 6.33 -0.09
N VAL A 145 -5.77 6.09 -0.35
CA VAL A 145 -4.72 7.10 -0.52
C VAL A 145 -4.00 6.83 -1.84
N TRP A 146 -3.40 7.84 -2.43
CA TRP A 146 -2.53 7.68 -3.58
C TRP A 146 -1.10 7.41 -3.12
N LEU A 147 -0.44 6.45 -3.72
CA LEU A 147 0.96 6.13 -3.47
C LEU A 147 1.74 6.21 -4.78
N MET A 148 2.82 7.01 -4.79
CA MET A 148 3.65 7.22 -5.97
C MET A 148 5.04 7.73 -5.58
N ASN A 149 5.96 7.84 -6.53
CA ASN A 149 7.25 8.51 -6.31
C ASN A 149 7.18 10.01 -6.62
N ASP A 150 8.25 10.75 -6.29
CA ASP A 150 8.33 12.19 -6.53
C ASP A 150 8.22 12.58 -8.01
N GLU A 151 8.80 11.80 -8.91
CA GLU A 151 8.78 12.08 -10.35
C GLU A 151 7.38 11.96 -10.93
N THR A 152 6.65 10.91 -10.54
CA THR A 152 5.25 10.74 -10.91
C THR A 152 4.38 11.83 -10.27
N ALA A 153 4.65 12.20 -9.01
CA ALA A 153 3.95 13.30 -8.35
C ALA A 153 4.17 14.64 -9.07
N LEU A 154 5.39 14.90 -9.54
CA LEU A 154 5.68 16.11 -10.36
C LEU A 154 4.86 16.10 -11.65
N THR A 155 4.80 14.98 -12.35
CA THR A 155 3.99 14.83 -13.57
C THR A 155 2.51 15.11 -13.29
N LEU A 156 1.94 14.51 -12.23
CA LEU A 156 0.54 14.70 -11.86
C LEU A 156 0.25 16.14 -11.38
N ARG A 157 1.22 16.81 -10.77
CA ARG A 157 1.08 18.19 -10.31
C ARG A 157 0.93 19.19 -11.47
N THR A 158 1.49 18.87 -12.62
CA THR A 158 1.40 19.69 -13.84
C THR A 158 0.27 19.27 -14.76
N LEU A 159 -0.38 18.12 -14.49
CA LEU A 159 -1.45 17.58 -15.31
C LEU A 159 -2.73 18.40 -15.14
N LYS A 160 -3.37 18.68 -16.28
CA LYS A 160 -4.61 19.46 -16.34
C LYS A 160 -5.74 18.63 -16.93
N ASP A 161 -6.95 18.97 -16.55
CA ASP A 161 -8.16 18.50 -17.21
C ASP A 161 -8.41 19.21 -18.56
N ASP A 162 -9.42 18.76 -19.29
CA ASP A 162 -9.81 19.38 -20.58
C ASP A 162 -10.25 20.85 -20.44
N GLY A 163 -10.65 21.27 -19.24
CA GLY A 163 -10.99 22.65 -18.89
C GLY A 163 -9.77 23.52 -18.55
N GLY A 164 -8.56 22.94 -18.51
CA GLY A 164 -7.31 23.62 -18.16
C GLY A 164 -7.07 23.76 -16.66
N ASN A 165 -7.87 23.11 -15.80
CA ASN A 165 -7.68 23.12 -14.36
C ASN A 165 -6.71 22.00 -13.94
N TYR A 166 -5.87 22.28 -12.93
CA TYR A 166 -5.00 21.27 -12.36
C TYR A 166 -5.81 20.20 -11.61
N ILE A 167 -5.50 18.93 -11.84
CA ILE A 167 -6.13 17.81 -11.11
C ILE A 167 -5.65 17.72 -9.67
N TRP A 168 -4.43 18.19 -9.42
CA TRP A 168 -3.84 18.24 -8.09
C TRP A 168 -4.32 19.47 -7.33
N ASN A 169 -4.95 19.26 -6.18
CA ASN A 169 -5.31 20.35 -5.29
C ASN A 169 -4.08 20.80 -4.50
N HIS A 170 -3.47 21.89 -4.92
CA HIS A 170 -2.25 22.42 -4.31
C HIS A 170 -2.41 22.92 -2.86
N ALA A 171 -3.64 23.21 -2.43
CA ALA A 171 -3.87 23.69 -1.07
C ALA A 171 -3.82 22.56 -0.03
N ASN A 172 -4.25 21.35 -0.41
CA ASN A 172 -4.39 20.22 0.52
C ASN A 172 -3.55 19.00 0.11
N ASP A 173 -2.73 19.10 -0.94
CA ASP A 173 -1.97 17.99 -1.52
C ASP A 173 -2.80 16.73 -1.76
N THR A 174 -3.96 16.92 -2.44
CA THR A 174 -4.90 15.85 -2.74
C THR A 174 -5.20 15.75 -4.24
N ILE A 175 -5.47 14.53 -4.70
CA ILE A 175 -5.98 14.24 -6.04
C ILE A 175 -7.35 13.58 -5.88
N LEU A 176 -8.38 14.12 -6.55
CA LEU A 176 -9.78 13.66 -6.43
C LEU A 176 -10.23 13.52 -4.96
N GLY A 177 -9.78 14.43 -4.09
CA GLY A 177 -10.12 14.46 -2.67
C GLY A 177 -9.41 13.41 -1.80
N LYS A 178 -8.41 12.69 -2.36
CA LYS A 178 -7.61 11.70 -1.64
C LYS A 178 -6.18 12.18 -1.42
N LYS A 179 -5.65 11.88 -0.23
CA LYS A 179 -4.29 12.24 0.15
C LYS A 179 -3.27 11.54 -0.73
N VAL A 180 -2.20 12.24 -1.09
CA VAL A 180 -1.05 11.68 -1.79
C VAL A 180 0.04 11.34 -0.78
N CYS A 181 0.57 10.13 -0.87
CA CYS A 181 1.71 9.64 -0.12
C CYS A 181 2.86 9.41 -1.11
N ILE A 182 4.02 9.98 -0.81
CA ILE A 182 5.20 9.88 -1.66
C ILE A 182 6.15 8.86 -1.06
N SER A 183 6.59 7.89 -1.88
CA SER A 183 7.58 6.90 -1.50
C SER A 183 8.66 6.77 -2.57
N GLU A 184 9.93 6.80 -2.14
CA GLU A 184 11.08 6.58 -3.00
C GLU A 184 11.16 5.16 -3.59
N PHE A 185 10.41 4.20 -3.01
CA PHE A 185 10.39 2.80 -3.47
C PHE A 185 9.36 2.53 -4.57
N MET A 186 8.50 3.49 -4.88
CA MET A 186 7.61 3.39 -6.03
C MET A 186 8.39 3.63 -7.32
N PRO A 187 8.13 2.85 -8.38
CA PRO A 187 8.79 3.05 -9.66
C PRO A 187 8.37 4.36 -10.34
N SER A 188 9.23 4.88 -11.19
CA SER A 188 8.90 5.99 -12.09
C SER A 188 7.93 5.54 -13.19
N ALA A 189 7.30 6.52 -13.86
CA ALA A 189 6.36 6.28 -14.95
C ALA A 189 7.10 5.85 -16.24
N GLU A 190 7.59 4.62 -16.25
CA GLU A 190 8.22 3.98 -17.41
C GLU A 190 7.32 2.90 -18.00
N SER A 191 7.62 2.49 -19.24
CA SER A 191 6.85 1.43 -19.90
C SER A 191 6.88 0.12 -19.12
N GLY A 192 5.70 -0.40 -18.76
CA GLY A 192 5.55 -1.63 -17.99
C GLY A 192 5.71 -1.48 -16.48
N SER A 193 5.95 -0.26 -15.95
CA SER A 193 5.99 0.01 -14.52
C SER A 193 4.58 0.19 -13.93
N LYS A 194 4.48 0.12 -12.59
CA LYS A 194 3.26 0.45 -11.82
C LYS A 194 3.52 1.72 -10.99
N PRO A 195 3.52 2.92 -11.60
CA PRO A 195 3.99 4.14 -10.96
C PRO A 195 3.02 4.74 -9.93
N ILE A 196 1.76 4.31 -9.95
CA ILE A 196 0.68 4.79 -9.08
C ILE A 196 -0.06 3.59 -8.48
N ALA A 197 -0.29 3.64 -7.18
CA ALA A 197 -1.11 2.69 -6.44
C ALA A 197 -2.07 3.43 -5.49
#